data_43ac221b32df732a44db547289858b77
#
_entry.id   43ac221b32df732a44db547289858b77
#
_cell.length_a   1.000
_cell.length_b   1.000
_cell.length_c   1.000
_cell.angle_alpha   90.00
_cell.angle_beta   90.00
_cell.angle_gamma   90.00
#
_symmetry.space_group_name_H-M   'P 1'
#
loop_
_entity.id
_entity.type
_entity.pdbx_description
1 polymer ?
#
loop_
_entity_poly.entity_id
_entity_poly.type
_entity_poly.pdbx_seq_one_letter_code
_entity_poly.pdbx_strand_id
1 'polypeptide(L)'
;MIRRALALLFLAIGAGCVKPPGPAEKASDAARELNITSRYGELSAVIGMTALGVREEFVSRRSEWGKLVRVVDVELAGLTLADRDHASVLVDFSWTRADQNILQVTRVLQEWQDEKGSWQLVREKRVSGDLGLFGEAVASLDTAPRPDVQFETRVIR
;
A
#
# COMPACT_ATOMS: atom_id res chain seq x y z
N MET A 1 17.17 -26.47 52.69
CA MET A 1 16.01 -26.81 51.82
C MET A 1 15.27 -25.60 51.24
N ILE A 2 15.35 -24.41 51.83
CA ILE A 2 14.62 -23.18 51.38
C ILE A 2 15.19 -22.58 50.09
N ARG A 3 16.47 -22.74 49.78
CA ARG A 3 17.09 -22.19 48.55
C ARG A 3 16.68 -22.87 47.26
N ARG A 4 16.20 -24.11 47.26
CA ARG A 4 15.76 -24.84 46.07
C ARG A 4 14.29 -24.54 45.68
N ALA A 5 13.47 -24.10 46.63
CA ALA A 5 12.08 -23.71 46.41
C ALA A 5 11.96 -22.35 45.74
N LEU A 6 12.92 -21.42 45.97
CA LEU A 6 12.90 -20.08 45.36
C LEU A 6 13.28 -20.10 43.87
N ALA A 7 14.10 -21.07 43.45
CA ALA A 7 14.50 -21.19 42.02
C ALA A 7 13.39 -21.73 41.13
N LEU A 8 12.42 -22.48 41.64
CA LEU A 8 11.29 -23.01 40.89
C LEU A 8 10.17 -21.99 40.69
N LEU A 9 10.10 -20.96 41.55
CA LEU A 9 9.07 -19.93 41.45
C LEU A 9 9.32 -18.92 40.32
N PHE A 10 10.57 -18.73 39.89
CA PHE A 10 10.93 -17.80 38.80
C PHE A 10 10.72 -18.34 37.38
N LEU A 11 10.52 -19.66 37.22
CA LEU A 11 10.34 -20.29 35.91
C LEU A 11 8.90 -20.28 35.40
N ALA A 12 7.94 -19.86 36.22
CA ALA A 12 6.50 -19.91 35.91
C ALA A 12 5.93 -18.60 35.27
N ILE A 13 6.72 -17.55 35.11
CA ILE A 13 6.23 -16.21 34.70
C ILE A 13 6.31 -16.00 33.15
N GLY A 14 6.80 -16.96 32.38
CA GLY A 14 7.07 -16.82 30.94
C GLY A 14 6.01 -17.32 29.97
N ALA A 15 4.90 -17.88 30.42
CA ALA A 15 3.83 -18.33 29.53
C ALA A 15 2.82 -17.21 29.25
N GLY A 16 3.26 -16.13 28.62
CA GLY A 16 2.37 -15.17 28.00
C GLY A 16 1.63 -15.86 26.86
N CYS A 17 0.31 -16.12 27.03
CA CYS A 17 -0.53 -16.65 25.97
C CYS A 17 -0.61 -15.63 24.84
N VAL A 18 0.26 -15.74 23.84
CA VAL A 18 0.11 -15.00 22.58
C VAL A 18 -1.11 -15.58 21.87
N LYS A 19 -2.21 -14.85 21.88
CA LYS A 19 -3.42 -15.21 21.12
C LYS A 19 -3.04 -15.21 19.64
N PRO A 20 -3.33 -16.29 18.87
CA PRO A 20 -3.07 -16.30 17.45
C PRO A 20 -3.83 -15.16 16.74
N PRO A 21 -3.25 -14.52 15.71
CA PRO A 21 -3.87 -13.40 15.00
C PRO A 21 -5.21 -13.80 14.39
N GLY A 22 -6.20 -12.92 14.54
CA GLY A 22 -7.54 -13.08 13.95
C GLY A 22 -7.54 -12.86 12.43
N PRO A 23 -8.67 -13.18 11.74
CA PRO A 23 -8.77 -12.99 10.29
C PRO A 23 -8.51 -11.55 9.85
N ALA A 24 -9.03 -10.56 10.57
CA ALA A 24 -8.81 -9.14 10.25
C ALA A 24 -7.33 -8.75 10.35
N GLU A 25 -6.64 -9.22 11.38
CA GLU A 25 -5.21 -8.95 11.59
C GLU A 25 -4.37 -9.59 10.47
N LYS A 26 -4.65 -10.85 10.12
CA LYS A 26 -3.99 -11.55 9.01
C LYS A 26 -4.22 -10.87 7.66
N ALA A 27 -5.45 -10.44 7.37
CA ALA A 27 -5.76 -9.70 6.14
C ALA A 27 -5.05 -8.34 6.10
N SER A 28 -4.99 -7.63 7.23
CA SER A 28 -4.26 -6.38 7.37
C SER A 28 -2.76 -6.56 7.12
N ASP A 29 -2.16 -7.60 7.71
CA ASP A 29 -0.74 -7.90 7.56
C ASP A 29 -0.41 -8.26 6.11
N ALA A 30 -1.24 -9.09 5.46
CA ALA A 30 -1.08 -9.44 4.05
C ALA A 30 -1.17 -8.20 3.14
N ALA A 31 -2.17 -7.34 3.36
CA ALA A 31 -2.31 -6.11 2.60
C ALA A 31 -1.11 -5.16 2.82
N ARG A 32 -0.64 -5.04 4.05
CA ARG A 32 0.54 -4.23 4.37
C ARG A 32 1.79 -4.77 3.68
N GLU A 33 2.05 -6.06 3.79
CA GLU A 33 3.21 -6.71 3.18
C GLU A 33 3.22 -6.53 1.66
N LEU A 34 2.10 -6.85 0.98
CA LEU A 34 1.97 -6.68 -0.47
C LEU A 34 2.28 -5.24 -0.91
N ASN A 35 1.66 -4.26 -0.26
CA ASN A 35 1.74 -2.87 -0.71
C ASN A 35 3.11 -2.23 -0.37
N ILE A 36 3.69 -2.51 0.79
CA ILE A 36 5.02 -2.01 1.18
C ILE A 36 6.10 -2.62 0.30
N THR A 37 6.04 -3.92 0.02
CA THR A 37 7.07 -4.58 -0.79
C THR A 37 6.96 -4.17 -2.27
N SER A 38 5.73 -4.09 -2.82
CA SER A 38 5.53 -3.70 -4.23
C SER A 38 5.88 -2.24 -4.53
N ARG A 39 5.92 -1.35 -3.53
CA ARG A 39 6.17 0.10 -3.73
C ARG A 39 7.49 0.42 -4.44
N TYR A 40 8.46 -0.47 -4.35
CA TYR A 40 9.77 -0.31 -4.99
C TYR A 40 9.87 -0.94 -6.39
N GLY A 41 8.77 -1.54 -6.90
CA GLY A 41 8.75 -2.27 -8.17
C GLY A 41 9.21 -3.72 -8.07
N GLU A 42 9.51 -4.22 -6.88
CA GLU A 42 9.90 -5.62 -6.62
C GLU A 42 8.67 -6.54 -6.59
N LEU A 43 8.01 -6.67 -7.74
CA LEU A 43 6.74 -7.41 -7.83
C LEU A 43 6.92 -8.93 -7.69
N SER A 44 8.08 -9.47 -8.04
CA SER A 44 8.39 -10.89 -7.93
C SER A 44 8.25 -11.44 -6.51
N ALA A 45 8.55 -10.60 -5.50
CA ALA A 45 8.47 -11.00 -4.10
C ALA A 45 7.02 -11.16 -3.61
N VAL A 46 6.06 -10.47 -4.23
CA VAL A 46 4.66 -10.41 -3.76
C VAL A 46 3.65 -11.00 -4.74
N ILE A 47 4.06 -11.40 -5.93
CA ILE A 47 3.15 -11.97 -6.93
C ILE A 47 2.40 -13.21 -6.42
N GLY A 48 3.01 -13.97 -5.50
CA GLY A 48 2.38 -15.11 -4.83
C GLY A 48 1.21 -14.74 -3.90
N MET A 49 1.14 -13.47 -3.48
CA MET A 49 0.06 -12.94 -2.65
C MET A 49 -1.15 -12.45 -3.48
N THR A 50 -1.11 -12.63 -4.79
CA THR A 50 -2.22 -12.32 -5.70
C THR A 50 -2.80 -13.61 -6.24
N ALA A 51 -4.14 -13.68 -6.33
CA ALA A 51 -4.84 -14.80 -6.95
C ALA A 51 -4.43 -14.94 -8.43
N LEU A 52 -4.37 -16.15 -8.93
CA LEU A 52 -3.89 -16.44 -10.28
C LEU A 52 -4.55 -15.61 -11.37
N GLY A 53 -5.87 -15.40 -11.25
CA GLY A 53 -6.65 -14.67 -12.25
C GLY A 53 -6.37 -13.16 -12.34
N VAL A 54 -5.70 -12.57 -11.34
CA VAL A 54 -5.42 -11.13 -11.31
C VAL A 54 -3.93 -10.78 -11.41
N ARG A 55 -3.05 -11.78 -11.48
CA ARG A 55 -1.58 -11.56 -11.49
C ARG A 55 -1.11 -10.73 -12.65
N GLU A 56 -1.57 -11.01 -13.84
CA GLU A 56 -1.17 -10.29 -15.04
C GLU A 56 -1.59 -8.82 -14.96
N GLU A 57 -2.83 -8.55 -14.57
CA GLU A 57 -3.33 -7.20 -14.34
C GLU A 57 -2.54 -6.49 -13.24
N PHE A 58 -2.27 -7.16 -12.12
CA PHE A 58 -1.50 -6.61 -11.00
C PHE A 58 -0.11 -6.15 -11.44
N VAL A 59 0.61 -6.97 -12.21
CA VAL A 59 1.95 -6.65 -12.72
C VAL A 59 1.89 -5.54 -13.76
N SER A 60 0.95 -5.63 -14.71
CA SER A 60 0.78 -4.63 -15.77
C SER A 60 0.52 -3.25 -15.19
N ARG A 61 -0.37 -3.13 -14.23
CA ARG A 61 -0.74 -1.86 -13.58
C ARG A 61 0.40 -1.23 -12.79
N ARG A 62 1.38 -2.01 -12.37
CA ARG A 62 2.56 -1.55 -11.61
C ARG A 62 3.85 -1.51 -12.41
N SER A 63 3.76 -1.64 -13.74
CA SER A 63 4.93 -1.69 -14.62
C SER A 63 5.85 -0.46 -14.52
N GLU A 64 5.30 0.68 -14.14
CA GLU A 64 6.01 1.95 -13.97
C GLU A 64 6.49 2.22 -12.53
N TRP A 65 6.12 1.35 -11.57
CA TRP A 65 6.52 1.53 -10.18
C TRP A 65 8.03 1.30 -10.02
N GLY A 66 8.67 2.15 -9.21
CA GLY A 66 10.12 2.17 -9.07
C GLY A 66 10.89 2.80 -10.25
N LYS A 67 10.16 3.23 -11.30
CA LYS A 67 10.71 3.92 -12.48
C LYS A 67 10.11 5.33 -12.59
N LEU A 68 9.03 5.47 -13.35
CA LEU A 68 8.31 6.75 -13.51
C LEU A 68 7.42 7.07 -12.32
N VAL A 69 6.80 6.07 -11.70
CA VAL A 69 5.97 6.21 -10.51
C VAL A 69 6.79 5.80 -9.29
N ARG A 70 6.97 6.74 -8.35
CA ARG A 70 7.62 6.51 -7.07
C ARG A 70 6.57 6.59 -5.97
N VAL A 71 6.24 5.46 -5.36
CA VAL A 71 5.38 5.43 -4.18
C VAL A 71 6.20 5.87 -2.96
N VAL A 72 5.79 6.99 -2.36
CA VAL A 72 6.47 7.62 -1.22
C VAL A 72 6.01 6.99 0.08
N ASP A 73 4.69 6.81 0.21
CA ASP A 73 4.09 6.24 1.40
C ASP A 73 2.86 5.38 1.09
N VAL A 74 2.56 4.45 1.99
CA VAL A 74 1.41 3.54 1.91
C VAL A 74 0.75 3.44 3.27
N GLU A 75 -0.51 3.83 3.35
CA GLU A 75 -1.30 3.78 4.57
C GLU A 75 -2.54 2.90 4.38
N LEU A 76 -2.79 1.99 5.33
CA LEU A 76 -4.04 1.24 5.39
C LEU A 76 -5.10 2.11 6.06
N ALA A 77 -5.99 2.70 5.26
CA ALA A 77 -7.01 3.65 5.70
C ALA A 77 -8.24 2.98 6.32
N GLY A 78 -8.43 1.67 6.09
CA GLY A 78 -9.53 0.92 6.68
C GLY A 78 -9.55 -0.53 6.26
N LEU A 79 -10.19 -1.37 7.08
CA LEU A 79 -10.43 -2.78 6.81
C LEU A 79 -11.84 -3.16 7.25
N THR A 80 -12.53 -3.91 6.42
CA THR A 80 -13.85 -4.51 6.73
C THR A 80 -13.81 -5.98 6.36
N LEU A 81 -14.18 -6.86 7.29
CA LEU A 81 -14.44 -8.27 7.00
C LEU A 81 -15.87 -8.39 6.49
N ALA A 82 -16.07 -8.96 5.30
CA ALA A 82 -17.38 -9.37 4.83
C ALA A 82 -17.84 -10.66 5.53
N ASP A 83 -16.88 -11.56 5.74
CA ASP A 83 -17.01 -12.80 6.50
C ASP A 83 -15.62 -13.23 7.03
N ARG A 84 -15.48 -14.51 7.40
CA ARG A 84 -14.25 -15.04 7.96
C ARG A 84 -13.09 -15.09 6.95
N ASP A 85 -13.43 -15.27 5.68
CA ASP A 85 -12.47 -15.57 4.60
C ASP A 85 -12.41 -14.46 3.55
N HIS A 86 -13.20 -13.38 3.69
CA HIS A 86 -13.21 -12.25 2.77
C HIS A 86 -13.05 -10.92 3.50
N ALA A 87 -12.14 -10.10 3.00
CA ALA A 87 -11.87 -8.76 3.52
C ALA A 87 -11.82 -7.72 2.40
N SER A 88 -12.21 -6.50 2.73
CA SER A 88 -11.99 -5.30 1.93
C SER A 88 -11.05 -4.37 2.68
N VAL A 89 -9.97 -3.93 2.03
CA VAL A 89 -8.98 -3.02 2.59
C VAL A 89 -8.91 -1.76 1.76
N LEU A 90 -9.03 -0.60 2.42
CA LEU A 90 -8.77 0.70 1.81
C LEU A 90 -7.30 1.06 2.04
N VAL A 91 -6.61 1.39 0.96
CA VAL A 91 -5.19 1.76 0.98
C VAL A 91 -5.02 3.12 0.33
N ASP A 92 -4.35 4.03 1.04
CA ASP A 92 -3.94 5.33 0.54
C ASP A 92 -2.48 5.27 0.10
N PHE A 93 -2.24 5.62 -1.16
CA PHE A 93 -0.91 5.74 -1.72
C PHE A 93 -0.57 7.21 -1.89
N SER A 94 0.52 7.66 -1.26
CA SER A 94 1.18 8.92 -1.55
C SER A 94 2.32 8.65 -2.54
N TRP A 95 2.33 9.33 -3.68
CA TRP A 95 3.25 9.01 -4.76
C TRP A 95 3.63 10.24 -5.60
N THR A 96 4.71 10.14 -6.34
CA THR A 96 5.16 11.17 -7.27
C THR A 96 5.49 10.54 -8.62
N ARG A 97 5.40 11.34 -9.69
CA ARG A 97 5.99 10.97 -10.98
C ARG A 97 7.36 11.60 -11.14
N ALA A 98 8.27 10.88 -11.77
CA ALA A 98 9.64 11.36 -12.01
C ALA A 98 9.72 12.60 -12.91
N ASP A 99 8.71 12.78 -13.78
CA ASP A 99 8.56 13.93 -14.69
C ASP A 99 7.78 15.10 -14.06
N GLN A 100 7.20 14.90 -12.86
CA GLN A 100 6.39 15.90 -12.16
C GLN A 100 6.79 15.92 -10.68
N ASN A 101 7.17 17.08 -10.18
CA ASN A 101 7.60 17.22 -8.78
C ASN A 101 6.40 17.54 -7.85
N ILE A 102 5.29 16.81 -8.06
CA ILE A 102 4.04 17.02 -7.33
C ILE A 102 3.70 15.74 -6.57
N LEU A 103 3.44 15.86 -5.26
CA LEU A 103 2.91 14.77 -4.46
C LEU A 103 1.44 14.55 -4.81
N GLN A 104 1.11 13.33 -5.16
CA GLN A 104 -0.23 12.88 -5.51
C GLN A 104 -0.72 11.87 -4.48
N VAL A 105 -2.03 11.76 -4.30
CA VAL A 105 -2.65 10.82 -3.37
C VAL A 105 -3.77 10.06 -4.08
N THR A 106 -3.72 8.74 -3.98
CA THR A 106 -4.71 7.87 -4.60
C THR A 106 -5.21 6.83 -3.61
N ARG A 107 -6.53 6.76 -3.45
CA ARG A 107 -7.19 5.74 -2.62
C ARG A 107 -7.62 4.55 -3.46
N VAL A 108 -7.27 3.37 -2.99
CA VAL A 108 -7.51 2.09 -3.65
C VAL A 108 -8.29 1.18 -2.72
N LEU A 109 -9.32 0.52 -3.23
CA LEU A 109 -10.00 -0.58 -2.57
C LEU A 109 -9.39 -1.89 -3.06
N GLN A 110 -8.92 -2.71 -2.13
CA GLN A 110 -8.42 -4.06 -2.36
C GLN A 110 -9.39 -5.07 -1.75
N GLU A 111 -9.77 -6.08 -2.51
CA GLU A 111 -10.57 -7.21 -2.06
C GLU A 111 -9.65 -8.42 -1.87
N TRP A 112 -9.75 -9.06 -0.71
CA TRP A 112 -8.89 -10.13 -0.26
C TRP A 112 -9.69 -11.36 0.08
N GLN A 113 -9.14 -12.54 -0.22
CA GLN A 113 -9.72 -13.84 0.11
C GLN A 113 -8.69 -14.72 0.81
N ASP A 114 -9.10 -15.38 1.90
CA ASP A 114 -8.27 -16.40 2.57
C ASP A 114 -8.38 -17.74 1.83
N GLU A 115 -7.28 -18.20 1.28
CA GLU A 115 -7.12 -19.53 0.72
C GLU A 115 -6.31 -20.41 1.67
N LYS A 116 -7.01 -21.15 2.53
CA LYS A 116 -6.38 -22.11 3.46
C LYS A 116 -5.33 -21.49 4.39
N GLY A 117 -5.59 -20.29 4.89
CA GLY A 117 -4.71 -19.56 5.80
C GLY A 117 -3.75 -18.59 5.10
N SER A 118 -3.82 -18.46 3.76
CA SER A 118 -3.05 -17.52 2.96
C SER A 118 -3.98 -16.49 2.33
N TRP A 119 -3.91 -15.24 2.78
CA TRP A 119 -4.70 -14.16 2.21
C TRP A 119 -4.15 -13.76 0.85
N GLN A 120 -5.01 -13.75 -0.17
CA GLN A 120 -4.66 -13.38 -1.56
C GLN A 120 -5.49 -12.20 -2.03
N LEU A 121 -4.85 -11.27 -2.73
CA LEU A 121 -5.51 -10.19 -3.44
C LEU A 121 -6.29 -10.75 -4.62
N VAL A 122 -7.61 -10.57 -4.63
CA VAL A 122 -8.50 -11.05 -5.71
C VAL A 122 -8.98 -9.92 -6.62
N ARG A 123 -8.92 -8.68 -6.14
CA ARG A 123 -9.32 -7.51 -6.93
C ARG A 123 -8.76 -6.25 -6.33
N GLU A 124 -8.47 -5.28 -7.20
CA GLU A 124 -8.14 -3.93 -6.74
C GLU A 124 -8.70 -2.88 -7.72
N LYS A 125 -9.17 -1.77 -7.18
CA LYS A 125 -9.65 -0.63 -7.96
C LYS A 125 -9.36 0.69 -7.29
N ARG A 126 -9.07 1.72 -8.06
CA ARG A 126 -9.04 3.10 -7.57
C ARG A 126 -10.45 3.52 -7.16
N VAL A 127 -10.58 4.13 -6.00
CA VAL A 127 -11.86 4.65 -5.46
C VAL A 127 -11.92 6.16 -5.61
N SER A 128 -10.80 6.85 -5.33
CA SER A 128 -10.72 8.31 -5.41
C SER A 128 -9.27 8.76 -5.53
N GLY A 129 -9.06 10.06 -5.67
CA GLY A 129 -7.73 10.67 -5.76
C GLY A 129 -7.18 10.76 -7.18
N ASP A 130 -5.87 10.99 -7.28
CA ASP A 130 -5.18 11.28 -8.53
C ASP A 130 -5.10 10.08 -9.47
N LEU A 131 -5.12 10.35 -10.78
CA LEU A 131 -4.91 9.36 -11.85
C LEU A 131 -3.42 9.17 -12.12
N GLY A 132 -3.05 7.99 -12.62
CA GLY A 132 -1.70 7.67 -13.08
C GLY A 132 -0.93 6.71 -12.18
N LEU A 133 -1.41 6.42 -10.96
CA LEU A 133 -0.79 5.46 -10.07
C LEU A 133 -0.65 4.06 -10.72
N PHE A 134 -1.66 3.66 -11.45
CA PHE A 134 -1.75 2.35 -12.12
C PHE A 134 -1.62 2.45 -13.65
N GLY A 135 -0.93 3.48 -14.15
CA GLY A 135 -0.73 3.67 -15.59
C GLY A 135 -1.96 4.22 -16.31
N GLU A 136 -2.95 4.74 -15.57
CA GLU A 136 -4.08 5.43 -16.20
C GLU A 136 -3.59 6.67 -16.95
N ALA A 137 -4.17 6.95 -18.11
CA ALA A 137 -3.86 8.14 -18.87
C ALA A 137 -4.21 9.39 -18.04
N VAL A 138 -3.20 10.17 -17.72
CA VAL A 138 -3.36 11.50 -17.14
C VAL A 138 -3.53 12.45 -18.31
N ALA A 139 -4.64 13.20 -18.35
CA ALA A 139 -4.76 14.29 -19.29
C ALA A 139 -3.56 15.24 -19.02
N SER A 140 -2.68 15.40 -20.01
CA SER A 140 -1.64 16.41 -19.93
C SER A 140 -2.34 17.73 -19.66
N LEU A 141 -2.01 18.37 -18.54
CA LEU A 141 -2.36 19.77 -18.39
C LEU A 141 -1.67 20.46 -19.55
N ASP A 142 -2.45 20.80 -20.57
CA ASP A 142 -2.01 21.68 -21.63
C ASP A 142 -1.45 22.90 -20.92
N THR A 143 -0.13 22.99 -20.89
CA THR A 143 0.56 24.17 -20.39
C THR A 143 0.31 25.22 -21.44
N ALA A 144 -0.88 25.83 -21.43
CA ALA A 144 -1.12 27.03 -22.20
C ALA A 144 0.08 27.97 -21.94
N PRO A 145 0.74 28.50 -22.97
CA PRO A 145 1.86 29.40 -22.77
C PRO A 145 1.42 30.47 -21.78
N ARG A 146 2.09 30.57 -20.64
CA ARG A 146 1.82 31.68 -19.71
C ARG A 146 2.01 32.96 -20.50
N PRO A 147 1.02 33.87 -20.52
CA PRO A 147 1.21 35.16 -21.15
C PRO A 147 2.47 35.77 -20.52
N ASP A 148 3.37 36.22 -21.38
CA ASP A 148 4.64 36.83 -20.99
C ASP A 148 4.34 38.03 -20.08
N VAL A 149 4.48 37.87 -18.78
CA VAL A 149 4.22 38.95 -17.83
C VAL A 149 5.47 39.82 -17.82
N GLN A 150 5.50 40.84 -18.65
CA GLN A 150 6.53 41.88 -18.64
C GLN A 150 6.32 42.75 -17.39
N PHE A 151 7.21 42.64 -16.43
CA PHE A 151 7.28 43.59 -15.31
C PHE A 151 7.97 44.89 -15.81
N GLU A 152 7.26 45.99 -15.77
CA GLU A 152 7.86 47.29 -16.03
C GLU A 152 8.96 47.59 -15.00
N THR A 153 10.18 47.65 -15.44
CA THR A 153 11.33 48.07 -14.62
C THR A 153 11.29 49.57 -14.43
N ARG A 154 10.78 50.05 -13.31
CA ARG A 154 10.79 51.47 -12.96
C ARG A 154 12.14 51.82 -12.36
N VAL A 155 12.98 52.52 -13.14
CA VAL A 155 14.24 53.12 -12.66
C VAL A 155 13.93 54.34 -11.81
N ILE A 156 14.17 54.25 -10.49
CA ILE A 156 14.05 55.43 -9.59
C ILE A 156 15.44 56.15 -9.67
N ARG A 157 15.41 57.38 -10.12
CA ARG A 157 16.55 58.31 -10.08
C ARG A 157 16.48 59.16 -8.83
#